data_88aa0ee8bde7ecaee2d58d678623ee1c
#
_entry.id   88aa0ee8bde7ecaee2d58d678623ee1c
#
_cell.length_a   1.000
_cell.length_b   1.000
_cell.length_c   1.000
_cell.angle_alpha   90.00
_cell.angle_beta   90.00
_cell.angle_gamma   90.00
#
_symmetry.space_group_name_H-M   'P 1'
#
loop_
_entity.id
_entity.type
_entity.pdbx_description
1 polymer ?
#
loop_
_entity_poly.entity_id
_entity_poly.type
_entity_poly.pdbx_seq_one_letter_code
_entity_poly.pdbx_strand_id
1 'polypeptide(L)'
;MNKIFFASLLLFFFAVSTSCFSFSGNLNIPMIRGDTTIYTDINPDRKMEIISVSFPRLKNGGIYDYVLTIDNDTTKGVFDIMDNAMVHLIDIDQSDGYREVVIMAIGPSDMTDYKIFRYSGGKIVKIGDLSGFFGIDTDGYGTLKAIVWMGFWMKEQLYKLDNEFMALLPIPQGIYSLSVEVTVTKSFEILSERIDGAAVVKSLKSGTKIKLIGADTSPRFYNDMGYQDDFDSDWYLIRANDGTEGWARLETFRDLVDGLIWAG
;
A
#
# COMPACT_ATOMS: atom_id res chain seq x y z
N MET A 1 54.81 -23.82 36.03
CA MET A 1 54.47 -23.59 34.62
C MET A 1 52.93 -23.49 34.48
N ASN A 2 52.40 -22.27 34.57
CA ASN A 2 50.94 -22.00 34.47
C ASN A 2 50.59 -21.61 33.03
N LYS A 3 49.76 -22.43 32.38
CA LYS A 3 49.20 -22.11 31.06
C LYS A 3 47.88 -21.36 31.28
N ILE A 4 47.89 -20.09 30.91
CA ILE A 4 46.71 -19.24 30.86
C ILE A 4 46.03 -19.48 29.50
N PHE A 5 44.78 -20.02 29.52
CA PHE A 5 43.92 -20.10 28.35
C PHE A 5 43.20 -18.78 28.19
N PHE A 6 43.50 -18.05 27.10
CA PHE A 6 42.69 -16.94 26.64
C PHE A 6 41.52 -17.50 25.84
N ALA A 7 40.33 -17.41 26.40
CA ALA A 7 39.07 -17.63 25.64
C ALA A 7 38.72 -16.34 24.89
N SER A 8 38.88 -16.36 23.58
CA SER A 8 38.48 -15.25 22.70
C SER A 8 36.98 -15.32 22.50
N LEU A 9 36.23 -14.39 23.12
CA LEU A 9 34.79 -14.21 22.93
C LEU A 9 34.57 -13.43 21.65
N LEU A 10 34.20 -14.13 20.58
CA LEU A 10 33.83 -13.52 19.30
C LEU A 10 32.40 -12.97 19.43
N LEU A 11 32.24 -11.66 19.65
CA LEU A 11 30.96 -10.96 19.56
C LEU A 11 30.61 -10.80 18.08
N PHE A 12 29.68 -11.59 17.62
CA PHE A 12 28.99 -11.35 16.34
C PHE A 12 28.00 -10.19 16.51
N PHE A 13 28.42 -9.00 16.08
CA PHE A 13 27.48 -7.91 15.83
C PHE A 13 26.68 -8.22 14.57
N PHE A 14 25.45 -8.69 14.74
CA PHE A 14 24.46 -8.62 13.68
C PHE A 14 24.07 -7.15 13.53
N ALA A 15 24.70 -6.47 12.59
CA ALA A 15 24.20 -5.19 12.10
C ALA A 15 22.92 -5.47 11.32
N VAL A 16 21.77 -5.33 11.97
CA VAL A 16 20.49 -5.19 11.28
C VAL A 16 20.56 -3.84 10.57
N SER A 17 20.95 -3.87 9.31
CA SER A 17 20.79 -2.71 8.45
C SER A 17 19.29 -2.48 8.25
N THR A 18 18.71 -1.58 9.03
CA THR A 18 17.46 -0.91 8.68
C THR A 18 17.75 -0.09 7.43
N SER A 19 17.60 -0.70 6.27
CA SER A 19 17.52 0.02 5.02
C SER A 19 16.24 0.86 5.09
N CYS A 20 16.38 2.11 5.53
CA CYS A 20 15.42 3.15 5.20
C CYS A 20 15.45 3.26 3.67
N PHE A 21 14.53 2.57 3.01
CA PHE A 21 14.24 2.83 1.62
C PHE A 21 13.62 4.24 1.55
N SER A 22 14.43 5.24 1.28
CA SER A 22 13.91 6.53 0.85
C SER A 22 13.46 6.36 -0.60
N PHE A 23 12.17 6.17 -0.80
CA PHE A 23 11.55 6.28 -2.10
C PHE A 23 11.69 7.74 -2.55
N SER A 24 12.62 8.02 -3.40
CA SER A 24 12.70 9.28 -4.14
C SER A 24 12.35 9.02 -5.60
N GLY A 25 11.14 8.53 -5.84
CA GLY A 25 10.58 8.52 -7.18
C GLY A 25 10.47 9.96 -7.67
N ASN A 26 11.20 10.32 -8.71
CA ASN A 26 11.10 11.62 -9.35
C ASN A 26 9.73 11.75 -10.04
N LEU A 27 8.68 12.07 -9.26
CA LEU A 27 7.40 12.52 -9.77
C LEU A 27 7.52 13.95 -10.28
N ASN A 28 8.35 14.19 -11.32
CA ASN A 28 8.63 15.53 -11.86
C ASN A 28 7.67 15.98 -12.94
N ILE A 29 6.53 15.29 -13.13
CA ILE A 29 5.53 15.74 -14.11
C ILE A 29 4.33 16.28 -13.31
N PRO A 30 3.94 17.55 -13.53
CA PRO A 30 2.87 18.15 -12.77
C PRO A 30 1.54 17.40 -12.96
N MET A 31 0.82 17.16 -11.85
CA MET A 31 -0.55 16.67 -11.91
C MET A 31 -1.44 17.69 -12.62
N ILE A 32 -2.13 17.25 -13.68
CA ILE A 32 -3.00 18.11 -14.49
C ILE A 32 -4.45 17.78 -14.12
N ARG A 33 -5.21 18.78 -13.73
CA ARG A 33 -6.61 18.65 -13.36
C ARG A 33 -7.54 18.77 -14.57
N GLY A 34 -8.54 17.90 -14.62
CA GLY A 34 -9.58 17.94 -15.64
C GLY A 34 -9.11 17.47 -17.02
N ASP A 35 -9.89 17.85 -18.04
CA ASP A 35 -9.59 17.50 -19.42
C ASP A 35 -8.22 18.05 -19.87
N THR A 36 -7.40 17.20 -20.46
CA THR A 36 -6.02 17.59 -20.82
C THR A 36 -5.53 16.88 -22.06
N THR A 37 -4.50 17.51 -22.70
CA THR A 37 -3.72 16.88 -23.76
C THR A 37 -2.22 17.10 -23.47
N ILE A 38 -1.46 16.02 -23.50
CA ILE A 38 -0.03 15.97 -23.24
C ILE A 38 0.68 15.47 -24.49
N TYR A 39 1.84 16.08 -24.82
CA TYR A 39 2.72 15.66 -25.92
C TYR A 39 4.04 15.19 -25.29
N THR A 40 4.31 13.91 -25.33
CA THR A 40 5.52 13.35 -24.75
C THR A 40 5.78 11.92 -25.26
N ASP A 41 7.04 11.53 -25.24
CA ASP A 41 7.46 10.16 -25.53
C ASP A 41 7.23 9.28 -24.28
N ILE A 42 6.40 8.25 -24.41
CA ILE A 42 6.03 7.34 -23.33
C ILE A 42 6.33 5.86 -23.62
N ASN A 43 7.00 5.58 -24.74
CA ASN A 43 7.42 4.23 -25.12
C ASN A 43 8.82 4.29 -25.77
N PRO A 44 9.53 3.16 -25.93
CA PRO A 44 10.94 3.19 -26.38
C PRO A 44 11.14 3.51 -27.88
N ASP A 45 10.13 3.97 -28.62
CA ASP A 45 10.23 4.23 -30.06
C ASP A 45 10.78 5.62 -30.40
N ARG A 46 10.97 6.48 -29.40
CA ARG A 46 11.50 7.85 -29.49
C ARG A 46 10.67 8.81 -30.34
N LYS A 47 9.38 8.57 -30.42
CA LYS A 47 8.40 9.50 -30.98
C LYS A 47 7.53 10.08 -29.87
N MET A 48 6.98 11.26 -30.17
CA MET A 48 6.08 11.93 -29.25
C MET A 48 4.65 11.42 -29.49
N GLU A 49 4.03 10.85 -28.46
CA GLU A 49 2.61 10.51 -28.48
C GLU A 49 1.75 11.73 -28.11
N ILE A 50 0.52 11.71 -28.61
CA ILE A 50 -0.55 12.63 -28.21
C ILE A 50 -1.44 11.90 -27.22
N ILE A 51 -1.36 12.29 -25.94
CA ILE A 51 -2.16 11.72 -24.86
C ILE A 51 -3.28 12.69 -24.53
N SER A 52 -4.52 12.30 -24.77
CA SER A 52 -5.70 13.09 -24.44
C SER A 52 -6.54 12.36 -23.41
N VAL A 53 -6.87 13.04 -22.32
CA VAL A 53 -7.78 12.54 -21.29
C VAL A 53 -8.92 13.51 -21.14
N SER A 54 -10.15 13.00 -21.14
CA SER A 54 -11.34 13.78 -20.86
C SER A 54 -12.23 13.08 -19.83
N PHE A 55 -12.96 13.89 -19.08
CA PHE A 55 -13.84 13.46 -18.01
C PHE A 55 -15.28 13.93 -18.31
N PRO A 56 -16.01 13.25 -19.22
CA PRO A 56 -17.39 13.60 -19.49
C PRO A 56 -18.24 13.34 -18.24
N ARG A 57 -18.79 14.42 -17.67
CA ARG A 57 -19.64 14.33 -16.48
C ARG A 57 -20.92 13.59 -16.81
N LEU A 58 -21.21 12.53 -16.07
CA LEU A 58 -22.55 11.94 -16.08
C LEU A 58 -23.55 12.88 -15.39
N LYS A 59 -24.76 13.02 -15.97
CA LYS A 59 -25.81 13.94 -15.48
C LYS A 59 -26.36 13.62 -14.09
N ASN A 60 -26.05 12.44 -13.52
CA ASN A 60 -26.61 11.93 -12.26
C ASN A 60 -25.50 11.70 -11.21
N GLY A 61 -25.00 12.78 -10.65
CA GLY A 61 -24.29 12.85 -9.36
C GLY A 61 -23.23 11.78 -9.08
N GLY A 62 -21.96 12.17 -9.15
CA GLY A 62 -20.89 11.47 -8.46
C GLY A 62 -20.12 10.38 -9.22
N ILE A 63 -20.58 9.93 -10.37
CA ILE A 63 -19.84 8.98 -11.22
C ILE A 63 -19.11 9.76 -12.32
N TYR A 64 -17.80 9.54 -12.46
CA TYR A 64 -17.00 10.16 -13.50
C TYR A 64 -16.53 9.12 -14.50
N ASP A 65 -17.00 9.27 -15.76
CA ASP A 65 -16.38 8.57 -16.86
C ASP A 65 -15.03 9.20 -17.19
N TYR A 66 -14.07 8.42 -17.60
CA TYR A 66 -12.88 8.90 -18.27
C TYR A 66 -12.79 8.33 -19.70
N VAL A 67 -12.22 9.10 -20.58
CA VAL A 67 -11.83 8.67 -21.92
C VAL A 67 -10.34 9.00 -22.06
N LEU A 68 -9.52 7.97 -22.22
CA LEU A 68 -8.10 8.09 -22.52
C LEU A 68 -7.88 7.73 -23.96
N THR A 69 -7.27 8.65 -24.72
CA THR A 69 -6.82 8.44 -26.10
C THR A 69 -5.33 8.66 -26.16
N ILE A 70 -4.59 7.72 -26.74
CA ILE A 70 -3.17 7.86 -27.04
C ILE A 70 -3.02 7.60 -28.53
N ASP A 71 -2.64 8.65 -29.28
CA ASP A 71 -2.61 8.66 -30.74
C ASP A 71 -3.96 8.21 -31.36
N ASN A 72 -4.00 6.99 -31.89
CA ASN A 72 -5.19 6.44 -32.56
C ASN A 72 -5.91 5.38 -31.72
N ASP A 73 -5.46 5.06 -30.50
CA ASP A 73 -6.11 4.07 -29.64
C ASP A 73 -6.86 4.77 -28.50
N THR A 74 -8.01 4.23 -28.12
CA THR A 74 -8.88 4.84 -27.11
C THR A 74 -9.43 3.79 -26.16
N THR A 75 -9.35 4.08 -24.86
CA THR A 75 -10.02 3.31 -23.81
C THR A 75 -10.93 4.20 -22.98
N LYS A 76 -11.90 3.58 -22.30
CA LYS A 76 -12.88 4.26 -21.45
C LYS A 76 -13.05 3.48 -20.17
N GLY A 77 -13.45 4.17 -19.13
CA GLY A 77 -13.80 3.55 -17.86
C GLY A 77 -14.53 4.52 -16.96
N VAL A 78 -14.78 4.09 -15.74
CA VAL A 78 -15.59 4.78 -14.75
C VAL A 78 -14.86 4.84 -13.43
N PHE A 79 -15.04 5.92 -12.69
CA PHE A 79 -14.74 6.04 -11.27
C PHE A 79 -16.03 6.17 -10.48
N ASP A 80 -16.15 5.44 -9.40
CA ASP A 80 -17.27 5.57 -8.47
C ASP A 80 -17.04 6.78 -7.56
N ILE A 81 -18.08 7.60 -7.38
CA ILE A 81 -18.18 8.75 -6.44
C ILE A 81 -16.88 9.55 -6.26
N MET A 82 -16.64 10.52 -7.15
CA MET A 82 -15.41 11.31 -7.16
C MET A 82 -15.67 12.82 -7.14
N ASP A 83 -14.80 13.56 -6.46
CA ASP A 83 -14.84 15.03 -6.40
C ASP A 83 -13.92 15.69 -7.42
N ASN A 84 -12.78 15.09 -7.69
CA ASN A 84 -11.77 15.58 -8.63
C ASN A 84 -11.10 14.44 -9.39
N ALA A 85 -10.75 14.71 -10.65
CA ALA A 85 -9.95 13.79 -11.46
C ALA A 85 -8.70 14.49 -12.00
N MET A 86 -7.61 13.76 -12.07
CA MET A 86 -6.30 14.25 -12.48
C MET A 86 -5.58 13.22 -13.33
N VAL A 87 -4.64 13.71 -14.15
CA VAL A 87 -3.76 12.88 -14.97
C VAL A 87 -2.32 13.09 -14.54
N HIS A 88 -1.56 12.03 -14.55
CA HIS A 88 -0.17 12.02 -14.13
C HIS A 88 0.62 11.03 -14.97
N LEU A 89 1.90 11.30 -15.19
CA LEU A 89 2.82 10.35 -15.82
C LEU A 89 3.81 9.87 -14.75
N ILE A 90 3.98 8.56 -14.66
CA ILE A 90 4.98 7.94 -13.80
C ILE A 90 5.90 7.06 -14.62
N ASP A 91 7.06 6.76 -14.08
CA ASP A 91 8.03 5.83 -14.66
C ASP A 91 8.25 4.73 -13.62
N ILE A 92 7.54 3.61 -13.78
CA ILE A 92 7.60 2.50 -12.82
C ILE A 92 8.93 1.75 -12.96
N ASP A 93 9.47 1.65 -14.18
CA ASP A 93 10.76 1.00 -14.44
C ASP A 93 11.58 1.80 -15.46
N GLN A 94 12.50 2.63 -14.98
CA GLN A 94 13.34 3.49 -15.80
C GLN A 94 14.24 2.71 -16.79
N SER A 95 14.36 1.41 -16.64
CA SER A 95 15.20 0.57 -17.49
C SER A 95 14.48 0.10 -18.77
N ASP A 96 13.15 0.15 -18.81
CA ASP A 96 12.37 -0.42 -19.93
C ASP A 96 11.96 0.61 -21.00
N GLY A 97 12.18 1.91 -20.72
CA GLY A 97 11.90 3.02 -21.62
C GLY A 97 10.41 3.36 -21.75
N TYR A 98 9.54 2.78 -20.92
CA TYR A 98 8.13 3.15 -20.86
C TYR A 98 7.86 4.17 -19.76
N ARG A 99 6.79 4.94 -19.95
CA ARG A 99 6.16 5.75 -18.89
C ARG A 99 4.69 5.46 -18.88
N GLU A 100 4.15 5.30 -17.68
CA GLU A 100 2.74 4.99 -17.51
C GLU A 100 1.91 6.27 -17.38
N VAL A 101 0.73 6.21 -17.97
CA VAL A 101 -0.32 7.22 -17.77
C VAL A 101 -1.16 6.79 -16.58
N VAL A 102 -1.22 7.62 -15.57
CA VAL A 102 -2.07 7.42 -14.39
C VAL A 102 -3.25 8.38 -14.47
N ILE A 103 -4.44 7.83 -14.50
CA ILE A 103 -5.67 8.60 -14.27
C ILE A 103 -6.06 8.34 -12.83
N MET A 104 -6.17 9.40 -12.05
CA MET A 104 -6.53 9.32 -10.65
C MET A 104 -7.79 10.14 -10.38
N ALA A 105 -8.59 9.65 -9.47
CA ALA A 105 -9.79 10.34 -9.05
C ALA A 105 -9.88 10.33 -7.52
N ILE A 106 -10.03 11.51 -6.93
CA ILE A 106 -10.09 11.72 -5.49
C ILE A 106 -11.55 11.67 -5.06
N GLY A 107 -11.85 10.77 -4.15
CA GLY A 107 -13.17 10.62 -3.53
C GLY A 107 -13.29 11.31 -2.18
N PRO A 108 -14.42 11.12 -1.50
CA PRO A 108 -14.61 11.55 -0.12
C PRO A 108 -13.51 11.01 0.80
N SER A 109 -13.13 11.79 1.82
CA SER A 109 -12.07 11.44 2.78
C SER A 109 -10.69 11.25 2.16
N ASP A 110 -10.39 11.95 1.04
CA ASP A 110 -9.10 11.92 0.33
C ASP A 110 -8.68 10.55 -0.22
N MET A 111 -9.54 9.54 -0.15
CA MET A 111 -9.29 8.26 -0.80
C MET A 111 -9.27 8.44 -2.31
N THR A 112 -8.29 7.84 -2.95
CA THR A 112 -8.02 8.02 -4.37
C THR A 112 -8.04 6.68 -5.09
N ASP A 113 -8.70 6.65 -6.23
CA ASP A 113 -8.64 5.56 -7.18
C ASP A 113 -7.63 5.88 -8.28
N TYR A 114 -6.83 4.88 -8.66
CA TYR A 114 -5.82 4.99 -9.68
C TYR A 114 -6.06 3.96 -10.78
N LYS A 115 -6.16 4.42 -12.02
CA LYS A 115 -6.14 3.57 -13.21
C LYS A 115 -4.82 3.82 -13.92
N ILE A 116 -3.99 2.78 -14.03
CA ILE A 116 -2.63 2.88 -14.55
C ILE A 116 -2.56 2.18 -15.90
N PHE A 117 -2.05 2.90 -16.89
CA PHE A 117 -2.03 2.45 -18.28
C PHE A 117 -0.63 2.53 -18.86
N ARG A 118 -0.25 1.53 -19.66
CA ARG A 118 0.93 1.50 -20.49
C ARG A 118 0.51 1.55 -21.97
N TYR A 119 1.25 2.29 -22.78
CA TYR A 119 1.07 2.31 -24.23
C TYR A 119 2.16 1.49 -24.89
N SER A 120 1.80 0.33 -25.44
CA SER A 120 2.73 -0.61 -26.02
C SER A 120 2.18 -1.20 -27.31
N GLY A 121 3.02 -1.23 -28.36
CA GLY A 121 2.61 -1.76 -29.67
C GLY A 121 1.43 -1.02 -30.31
N GLY A 122 1.26 0.28 -30.04
CA GLY A 122 0.14 1.06 -30.52
C GLY A 122 -1.18 0.80 -29.81
N LYS A 123 -1.14 0.20 -28.60
CA LYS A 123 -2.31 -0.14 -27.81
C LYS A 123 -2.19 0.34 -26.38
N ILE A 124 -3.32 0.82 -25.83
CA ILE A 124 -3.45 1.17 -24.42
C ILE A 124 -3.79 -0.09 -23.63
N VAL A 125 -2.93 -0.46 -22.69
CA VAL A 125 -3.13 -1.61 -21.80
C VAL A 125 -3.29 -1.09 -20.38
N LYS A 126 -4.40 -1.43 -19.71
CA LYS A 126 -4.56 -1.15 -18.28
C LYS A 126 -3.73 -2.16 -17.49
N ILE A 127 -2.67 -1.71 -16.84
CA ILE A 127 -1.75 -2.54 -16.06
C ILE A 127 -2.05 -2.51 -14.55
N GLY A 128 -2.83 -1.54 -14.08
CA GLY A 128 -3.19 -1.41 -12.67
C GLY A 128 -4.57 -0.77 -12.47
N ASP A 129 -5.25 -1.24 -11.43
CA ASP A 129 -6.54 -0.73 -10.97
C ASP A 129 -6.53 -0.75 -9.44
N LEU A 130 -6.23 0.40 -8.84
CA LEU A 130 -6.02 0.53 -7.40
C LEU A 130 -7.09 1.47 -6.83
N SER A 131 -7.88 1.01 -5.87
CA SER A 131 -8.98 1.78 -5.26
C SER A 131 -8.80 1.95 -3.77
N GLY A 132 -9.17 3.14 -3.24
CA GLY A 132 -9.16 3.42 -1.81
C GLY A 132 -7.78 3.71 -1.22
N PHE A 133 -6.84 4.20 -2.00
CA PHE A 133 -5.48 4.48 -1.56
C PHE A 133 -5.25 5.97 -1.27
N PHE A 134 -4.37 6.27 -0.31
CA PHE A 134 -3.96 7.64 0.03
C PHE A 134 -2.77 8.16 -0.80
N GLY A 135 -2.17 7.32 -1.60
CA GLY A 135 -1.06 7.69 -2.48
C GLY A 135 -0.40 6.48 -3.12
N ILE A 136 0.29 6.75 -4.21
CA ILE A 136 1.18 5.79 -4.87
C ILE A 136 2.56 6.42 -5.03
N ASP A 137 3.60 5.58 -5.03
CA ASP A 137 4.97 5.97 -5.27
C ASP A 137 5.71 4.84 -6.01
N THR A 138 6.84 5.11 -6.65
CA THR A 138 7.62 4.09 -7.37
C THR A 138 9.10 4.19 -7.05
N ASP A 139 9.79 3.06 -7.02
CA ASP A 139 11.24 3.01 -6.87
C ASP A 139 12.01 3.22 -8.19
N GLY A 140 11.31 3.25 -9.33
CA GLY A 140 11.92 3.33 -10.66
C GLY A 140 12.59 2.04 -11.12
N TYR A 141 12.42 0.93 -10.39
CA TYR A 141 12.98 -0.40 -10.69
C TYR A 141 11.89 -1.48 -10.81
N GLY A 142 10.72 -1.06 -11.23
CA GLY A 142 9.59 -1.93 -11.47
C GLY A 142 8.77 -2.25 -10.21
N THR A 143 8.92 -1.49 -9.12
CA THR A 143 8.08 -1.63 -7.91
C THR A 143 7.25 -0.37 -7.71
N LEU A 144 5.94 -0.57 -7.49
CA LEU A 144 5.02 0.48 -7.10
C LEU A 144 4.57 0.21 -5.67
N LYS A 145 4.61 1.25 -4.84
CA LYS A 145 4.08 1.27 -3.48
C LYS A 145 2.76 2.02 -3.47
N ALA A 146 1.76 1.45 -2.82
CA ALA A 146 0.47 2.10 -2.59
C ALA A 146 0.18 2.17 -1.09
N ILE A 147 -0.37 3.29 -0.62
CA ILE A 147 -0.62 3.56 0.80
C ILE A 147 -2.09 3.36 1.08
N VAL A 148 -2.41 2.44 2.01
CA VAL A 148 -3.78 2.08 2.40
C VAL A 148 -4.02 2.48 3.85
N TRP A 149 -5.16 3.12 4.13
CA TRP A 149 -5.61 3.36 5.50
C TRP A 149 -6.25 2.10 6.09
N MET A 150 -5.76 1.66 7.23
CA MET A 150 -6.21 0.47 7.97
C MET A 150 -6.95 0.84 9.27
N GLY A 151 -7.73 1.90 9.24
CA GLY A 151 -8.51 2.37 10.39
C GLY A 151 -7.74 3.26 11.36
N PHE A 152 -6.53 2.91 11.77
CA PHE A 152 -5.69 3.69 12.70
C PHE A 152 -4.20 3.72 12.34
N TRP A 153 -3.82 3.15 11.19
CA TRP A 153 -2.45 3.16 10.67
C TRP A 153 -2.43 3.07 9.15
N MET A 154 -1.29 3.42 8.54
CA MET A 154 -1.08 3.35 7.10
C MET A 154 -0.31 2.08 6.73
N LYS A 155 -0.90 1.23 5.90
CA LYS A 155 -0.26 0.05 5.31
C LYS A 155 0.42 0.43 4.00
N GLU A 156 1.66 0.00 3.80
CA GLU A 156 2.36 0.09 2.52
C GLU A 156 2.21 -1.24 1.76
N GLN A 157 1.35 -1.24 0.74
CA GLN A 157 1.19 -2.37 -0.17
C GLN A 157 2.14 -2.22 -1.35
N LEU A 158 2.94 -3.26 -1.61
CA LEU A 158 3.87 -3.28 -2.74
C LEU A 158 3.28 -4.06 -3.91
N TYR A 159 3.57 -3.56 -5.11
CA TYR A 159 3.23 -4.21 -6.39
C TYR A 159 4.47 -4.30 -7.25
N LYS A 160 4.64 -5.43 -7.96
CA LYS A 160 5.67 -5.61 -8.96
C LYS A 160 5.07 -5.46 -10.35
N LEU A 161 5.73 -4.67 -11.20
CA LEU A 161 5.41 -4.62 -12.61
C LEU A 161 5.84 -5.95 -13.25
N ASP A 162 4.90 -6.66 -13.83
CA ASP A 162 5.11 -7.85 -14.61
C ASP A 162 4.98 -7.52 -16.09
N ASN A 163 6.11 -7.55 -16.80
CA ASN A 163 6.15 -7.19 -18.22
C ASN A 163 5.61 -8.31 -19.13
N GLU A 164 5.54 -9.56 -18.67
CA GLU A 164 4.97 -10.67 -19.44
C GLU A 164 3.43 -10.58 -19.44
N PHE A 165 2.83 -10.37 -18.28
CA PHE A 165 1.38 -10.22 -18.14
C PHE A 165 0.90 -8.79 -18.37
N MET A 166 1.81 -7.82 -18.51
CA MET A 166 1.47 -6.38 -18.58
C MET A 166 0.55 -5.96 -17.44
N ALA A 167 0.96 -6.25 -16.21
CA ALA A 167 0.15 -6.04 -15.02
C ALA A 167 0.99 -5.68 -13.79
N LEU A 168 0.39 -4.92 -12.88
CA LEU A 168 0.92 -4.72 -11.53
C LEU A 168 0.39 -5.84 -10.63
N LEU A 169 1.28 -6.73 -10.22
CA LEU A 169 0.96 -7.86 -9.35
C LEU A 169 1.32 -7.52 -7.89
N PRO A 170 0.42 -7.76 -6.94
CA PRO A 170 0.72 -7.51 -5.53
C PRO A 170 1.86 -8.42 -5.06
N ILE A 171 2.83 -7.83 -4.36
CA ILE A 171 3.90 -8.58 -3.69
C ILE A 171 3.33 -9.06 -2.36
N PRO A 172 3.26 -10.38 -2.09
CA PRO A 172 2.81 -10.89 -0.82
C PRO A 172 3.72 -10.43 0.33
N GLN A 173 3.14 -9.81 1.34
CA GLN A 173 3.81 -9.40 2.56
C GLN A 173 3.19 -10.18 3.73
N GLY A 174 3.97 -10.99 4.41
CA GLY A 174 3.45 -11.84 5.49
C GLY A 174 3.11 -11.06 6.76
N ILE A 175 3.86 -9.99 7.04
CA ILE A 175 3.67 -9.10 8.18
C ILE A 175 4.06 -7.70 7.75
N TYR A 176 3.15 -6.76 7.97
CA TYR A 176 3.39 -5.33 7.76
C TYR A 176 3.95 -4.72 9.04
N SER A 177 5.02 -3.94 8.93
CA SER A 177 5.57 -3.20 10.07
C SER A 177 4.71 -1.98 10.40
N LEU A 178 4.45 -1.77 11.69
CA LEU A 178 3.81 -0.56 12.19
C LEU A 178 4.43 -0.14 13.52
N SER A 179 4.06 1.04 14.02
CA SER A 179 4.59 1.57 15.26
C SER A 179 3.52 2.44 15.94
N VAL A 180 2.56 1.76 16.61
CA VAL A 180 1.46 2.42 17.30
C VAL A 180 1.55 2.11 18.79
N GLU A 181 1.62 3.16 19.62
CA GLU A 181 1.65 3.03 21.08
C GLU A 181 0.24 3.24 21.64
N VAL A 182 -0.20 2.33 22.50
CA VAL A 182 -1.50 2.39 23.14
C VAL A 182 -1.40 2.02 24.62
N THR A 183 -2.42 2.41 25.39
CA THR A 183 -2.53 2.09 26.80
C THR A 183 -3.69 1.12 27.01
N VAL A 184 -3.45 0.00 27.68
CA VAL A 184 -4.48 -0.98 28.01
C VAL A 184 -5.45 -0.37 29.02
N THR A 185 -6.74 -0.36 28.71
CA THR A 185 -7.83 0.11 29.63
C THR A 185 -8.48 -1.05 30.37
N LYS A 186 -8.60 -2.21 29.70
CA LYS A 186 -9.08 -3.46 30.30
C LYS A 186 -8.17 -4.60 29.91
N SER A 187 -7.98 -5.56 30.82
CA SER A 187 -7.06 -6.68 30.62
C SER A 187 -7.49 -7.57 29.45
N PHE A 188 -6.52 -8.00 28.64
CA PHE A 188 -6.67 -9.00 27.59
C PHE A 188 -5.38 -9.83 27.44
N GLU A 189 -5.44 -10.90 26.67
CA GLU A 189 -4.34 -11.84 26.48
C GLU A 189 -3.70 -11.72 25.10
N ILE A 190 -2.37 -11.93 25.04
CA ILE A 190 -1.64 -12.08 23.79
C ILE A 190 -1.16 -13.53 23.65
N LEU A 191 -1.21 -14.03 22.42
CA LEU A 191 -0.99 -15.42 22.08
C LEU A 191 0.39 -15.64 21.44
N SER A 192 0.89 -16.87 21.52
CA SER A 192 2.18 -17.23 20.92
C SER A 192 2.17 -17.24 19.39
N GLU A 193 1.02 -17.44 18.78
CA GLU A 193 0.84 -17.59 17.34
C GLU A 193 -0.44 -16.91 16.85
N ARG A 194 -0.54 -16.66 15.55
CA ARG A 194 -1.71 -16.06 14.86
C ARG A 194 -2.81 -17.12 14.61
N ILE A 195 -3.17 -17.88 15.65
CA ILE A 195 -4.15 -18.95 15.57
C ILE A 195 -5.03 -18.88 16.82
N ASP A 196 -6.34 -18.99 16.64
CA ASP A 196 -7.27 -19.06 17.77
C ASP A 196 -7.00 -20.30 18.63
N GLY A 197 -6.92 -20.10 19.94
CA GLY A 197 -6.59 -21.16 20.89
C GLY A 197 -5.09 -21.45 21.03
N ALA A 198 -4.21 -20.67 20.41
CA ALA A 198 -2.77 -20.73 20.70
C ALA A 198 -2.47 -20.42 22.17
N ALA A 199 -1.30 -20.85 22.64
CA ALA A 199 -0.90 -20.66 24.03
C ALA A 199 -0.82 -19.16 24.40
N VAL A 200 -1.36 -18.80 25.56
CA VAL A 200 -1.26 -17.45 26.12
C VAL A 200 0.19 -17.19 26.53
N VAL A 201 0.81 -16.18 25.95
CA VAL A 201 2.16 -15.73 26.31
C VAL A 201 2.09 -14.80 27.52
N LYS A 202 1.09 -13.91 27.53
CA LYS A 202 0.95 -12.91 28.59
C LYS A 202 -0.47 -12.37 28.67
N SER A 203 -0.91 -12.08 29.89
CA SER A 203 -2.08 -11.26 30.15
C SER A 203 -1.63 -9.82 30.39
N LEU A 204 -2.08 -8.91 29.55
CA LEU A 204 -1.83 -7.48 29.63
C LEU A 204 -2.85 -6.84 30.56
N LYS A 205 -2.36 -6.07 31.54
CA LYS A 205 -3.22 -5.48 32.59
C LYS A 205 -3.56 -4.02 32.26
N SER A 206 -4.69 -3.56 32.76
CA SER A 206 -5.06 -2.14 32.70
C SER A 206 -3.92 -1.23 33.20
N GLY A 207 -3.69 -0.11 32.51
CA GLY A 207 -2.60 0.83 32.75
C GLY A 207 -1.26 0.44 32.08
N THR A 208 -1.14 -0.73 31.47
CA THR A 208 0.07 -1.13 30.75
C THR A 208 0.17 -0.39 29.43
N LYS A 209 1.32 0.24 29.15
CA LYS A 209 1.66 0.72 27.81
C LYS A 209 2.18 -0.42 26.97
N ILE A 210 1.71 -0.52 25.76
CA ILE A 210 2.11 -1.53 24.78
C ILE A 210 2.34 -0.88 23.44
N LYS A 211 3.05 -1.58 22.54
CA LYS A 211 3.31 -1.13 21.19
C LYS A 211 2.86 -2.18 20.19
N LEU A 212 2.05 -1.79 19.22
CA LEU A 212 1.75 -2.59 18.05
C LEU A 212 2.93 -2.43 17.08
N ILE A 213 3.58 -3.55 16.72
CA ILE A 213 4.83 -3.54 15.96
C ILE A 213 4.74 -4.30 14.63
N GLY A 214 3.68 -5.08 14.44
CA GLY A 214 3.42 -5.83 13.23
C GLY A 214 1.94 -6.10 13.04
N ALA A 215 1.51 -6.26 11.80
CA ALA A 215 0.16 -6.67 11.44
C ALA A 215 0.18 -7.73 10.33
N ASP A 216 -0.65 -8.75 10.48
CA ASP A 216 -1.02 -9.66 9.41
C ASP A 216 -2.44 -9.33 8.98
N THR A 217 -2.54 -8.69 7.82
CA THR A 217 -3.79 -8.28 7.18
C THR A 217 -4.15 -9.20 6.02
N SER A 218 -3.78 -10.48 6.13
CA SER A 218 -4.08 -11.47 5.10
C SER A 218 -5.60 -11.61 4.92
N PRO A 219 -6.12 -11.51 3.70
CA PRO A 219 -7.54 -11.66 3.44
C PRO A 219 -8.03 -13.03 3.93
N ARG A 220 -9.14 -13.06 4.69
CA ARG A 220 -9.62 -14.29 5.31
C ARG A 220 -10.93 -14.79 4.76
N PHE A 221 -11.67 -13.93 4.07
CA PHE A 221 -12.98 -14.27 3.55
C PHE A 221 -13.04 -14.00 2.05
N TYR A 222 -13.49 -15.00 1.34
CA TYR A 222 -13.91 -14.90 -0.06
C TYR A 222 -15.43 -15.00 -0.08
N ASN A 223 -16.11 -13.96 -0.52
CA ASN A 223 -17.55 -13.99 -0.78
C ASN A 223 -17.83 -13.78 -2.27
N ASP A 224 -19.08 -13.87 -2.67
CA ASP A 224 -19.52 -13.71 -4.07
C ASP A 224 -19.23 -12.32 -4.67
N MET A 225 -18.82 -11.35 -3.84
CA MET A 225 -18.40 -10.00 -4.24
C MET A 225 -16.87 -9.82 -4.28
N GLY A 226 -16.09 -10.84 -3.98
CA GLY A 226 -14.62 -10.81 -3.91
C GLY A 226 -14.05 -10.81 -2.50
N TYR A 227 -12.79 -10.41 -2.35
CA TYR A 227 -12.14 -10.30 -1.05
C TYR A 227 -12.79 -9.17 -0.25
N GLN A 228 -13.27 -9.49 0.94
CA GLN A 228 -13.69 -8.51 1.93
C GLN A 228 -12.62 -8.44 3.01
N ASP A 229 -11.98 -7.27 3.16
CA ASP A 229 -11.11 -6.97 4.28
C ASP A 229 -12.00 -6.79 5.53
N ASP A 230 -11.90 -7.73 6.44
CA ASP A 230 -12.47 -7.61 7.77
C ASP A 230 -11.34 -7.21 8.72
N PHE A 231 -11.18 -5.91 8.93
CA PHE A 231 -10.15 -5.36 9.81
C PHE A 231 -10.18 -5.94 11.23
N ASP A 232 -11.36 -6.31 11.72
CA ASP A 232 -11.53 -6.87 13.06
C ASP A 232 -10.86 -8.26 13.20
N SER A 233 -10.74 -8.98 12.08
CA SER A 233 -10.08 -10.28 12.02
C SER A 233 -8.55 -10.21 11.89
N ASP A 234 -7.99 -9.04 11.61
CA ASP A 234 -6.54 -8.86 11.45
C ASP A 234 -5.79 -9.17 12.74
N TRP A 235 -4.61 -9.79 12.58
CA TRP A 235 -3.73 -10.08 13.70
C TRP A 235 -2.68 -8.98 13.87
N TYR A 236 -2.45 -8.58 15.11
CA TYR A 236 -1.44 -7.60 15.48
C TYR A 236 -0.40 -8.20 16.41
N LEU A 237 0.88 -8.00 16.07
CA LEU A 237 1.98 -8.33 16.95
C LEU A 237 2.16 -7.20 17.96
N ILE A 238 2.01 -7.54 19.22
CA ILE A 238 2.01 -6.61 20.34
C ILE A 238 3.28 -6.85 21.16
N ARG A 239 4.01 -5.77 21.47
CA ARG A 239 5.16 -5.79 22.38
C ARG A 239 4.79 -5.08 23.67
N ALA A 240 4.90 -5.80 24.80
CA ALA A 240 4.75 -5.24 26.14
C ALA A 240 6.02 -4.49 26.59
N ASN A 241 5.92 -3.68 27.65
CA ASN A 241 7.03 -2.88 28.17
C ASN A 241 8.25 -3.69 28.63
N ASP A 242 8.07 -4.95 29.03
CA ASP A 242 9.15 -5.86 29.40
C ASP A 242 9.78 -6.61 28.23
N GLY A 243 9.38 -6.25 26.99
CA GLY A 243 9.86 -6.87 25.77
C GLY A 243 9.13 -8.16 25.36
N THR A 244 8.16 -8.65 26.14
CA THR A 244 7.35 -9.80 25.75
C THR A 244 6.53 -9.47 24.52
N GLU A 245 6.55 -10.34 23.51
CA GLU A 245 5.79 -10.21 22.28
C GLU A 245 4.75 -11.31 22.17
N GLY A 246 3.63 -10.98 21.56
CA GLY A 246 2.55 -11.94 21.27
C GLY A 246 1.50 -11.34 20.36
N TRP A 247 0.59 -12.16 19.91
CA TRP A 247 -0.41 -11.84 18.90
C TRP A 247 -1.79 -11.68 19.51
N ALA A 248 -2.55 -10.71 19.00
CA ALA A 248 -4.00 -10.61 19.28
C ALA A 248 -4.72 -10.13 18.01
N ARG A 249 -5.98 -10.54 17.85
CA ARG A 249 -6.86 -9.98 16.81
C ARG A 249 -7.31 -8.57 17.21
N LEU A 250 -7.57 -7.73 16.22
CA LEU A 250 -8.09 -6.38 16.50
C LEU A 250 -9.40 -6.43 17.29
N GLU A 251 -10.33 -7.29 16.92
CA GLU A 251 -11.60 -7.50 17.65
C GLU A 251 -11.40 -7.80 19.15
N THR A 252 -10.26 -8.44 19.51
CA THR A 252 -9.96 -8.78 20.91
C THR A 252 -9.57 -7.56 21.73
N PHE A 253 -8.90 -6.56 21.14
CA PHE A 253 -8.30 -5.49 21.93
C PHE A 253 -8.74 -4.07 21.56
N ARG A 254 -9.40 -3.83 20.42
CA ARG A 254 -9.74 -2.48 19.94
C ARG A 254 -10.47 -1.62 20.97
N ASP A 255 -11.40 -2.22 21.73
CA ASP A 255 -12.20 -1.56 22.77
C ASP A 255 -11.59 -1.68 24.18
N LEU A 256 -10.43 -2.30 24.30
CA LEU A 256 -9.71 -2.55 25.54
C LEU A 256 -8.41 -1.75 25.67
N VAL A 257 -8.17 -0.86 24.70
CA VAL A 257 -7.01 0.04 24.70
C VAL A 257 -7.44 1.47 24.37
N ASP A 258 -6.62 2.43 24.79
CA ASP A 258 -6.73 3.84 24.45
C ASP A 258 -5.51 4.27 23.64
N GLY A 259 -5.69 5.13 22.62
CA GLY A 259 -4.64 5.60 21.74
C GLY A 259 -4.70 5.09 20.30
N LEU A 260 -5.70 4.26 19.93
CA LEU A 260 -6.00 3.99 18.53
C LEU A 260 -6.75 5.19 17.95
N ILE A 261 -6.09 5.93 17.04
CA ILE A 261 -6.67 7.12 16.39
C ILE A 261 -7.44 6.67 15.16
N TRP A 262 -8.70 6.33 15.33
CA TRP A 262 -9.61 6.03 14.22
C TRP A 262 -9.96 7.32 13.47
N ALA A 263 -9.94 7.29 12.14
CA ALA A 263 -10.57 8.32 11.35
C ALA A 263 -12.09 8.16 11.48
N GLY A 264 -12.76 9.17 12.05
CA GLY A 264 -14.23 9.24 12.20
C GLY A 264 -14.92 9.65 10.92
#